data_0765ee7cc7317c73a5659db5c58cfc78
#
_entry.id   0765ee7cc7317c73a5659db5c58cfc78
#
_cell.length_a   1.000
_cell.length_b   1.000
_cell.length_c   1.000
_cell.angle_alpha   90.00
_cell.angle_beta   90.00
_cell.angle_gamma   90.00
#
_symmetry.space_group_name_H-M   'P 1'
#
loop_
_entity.id
_entity.type
_entity.pdbx_description
1 polymer ?
#
loop_
_entity_poly.entity_id
_entity_poly.type
_entity_poly.pdbx_seq_one_letter_code
_entity_poly.pdbx_strand_id
1 'polypeptide(L)'
;CLDLRTSEAGTSQRMLIALLPGTVVPIHRHEDTTESVICLCGKLDVVIYEEVVTYEKNAPEALPMAMDAQDVTRKVEYREVQRIHLCPAEAKYGCQIPKGAWHTVEVIEPSVIFEAKDGAYKG
;
A
#
# COMPACT_ATOMS: atom_id res chain seq x y z
N CYS A 1 6.73 -16.64 -1.70
CA CYS A 1 7.05 -15.62 -2.70
C CYS A 1 8.13 -16.15 -3.65
N LEU A 2 7.89 -16.06 -4.92
CA LEU A 2 8.85 -16.42 -5.97
C LEU A 2 9.32 -15.14 -6.67
N ASP A 3 10.62 -14.87 -6.57
CA ASP A 3 11.24 -13.70 -7.18
C ASP A 3 11.76 -14.08 -8.57
N LEU A 4 11.28 -13.38 -9.59
CA LEU A 4 11.63 -13.66 -10.99
C LEU A 4 12.68 -12.68 -11.55
N ARG A 5 13.25 -11.82 -10.72
CA ARG A 5 14.29 -10.90 -11.20
C ARG A 5 15.54 -11.66 -11.62
N THR A 6 16.29 -11.08 -12.53
CA THR A 6 17.49 -11.73 -13.10
C THR A 6 18.71 -11.62 -12.20
N SER A 7 18.75 -10.63 -11.29
CA SER A 7 19.82 -10.45 -10.32
C SER A 7 19.35 -9.58 -9.17
N GLU A 8 20.08 -9.58 -8.05
CA GLU A 8 19.77 -8.72 -6.90
C GLU A 8 19.90 -7.24 -7.24
N ALA A 9 20.74 -6.90 -8.18
CA ALA A 9 20.95 -5.54 -8.65
C ALA A 9 20.02 -5.16 -9.81
N GLY A 10 19.09 -6.05 -10.18
CA GLY A 10 18.17 -5.80 -11.29
C GLY A 10 17.32 -4.56 -11.07
N THR A 11 17.07 -3.81 -12.15
CA THR A 11 16.28 -2.59 -12.13
C THR A 11 14.78 -2.84 -12.28
N SER A 12 14.36 -4.09 -12.42
CA SER A 12 12.95 -4.50 -12.51
C SER A 12 12.67 -5.58 -11.47
N GLN A 13 11.59 -5.42 -10.73
CA GLN A 13 11.13 -6.41 -9.79
C GLN A 13 9.93 -7.14 -10.37
N ARG A 14 9.97 -8.47 -10.35
CA ARG A 14 8.88 -9.35 -10.81
C ARG A 14 8.75 -10.50 -9.83
N MET A 15 7.59 -10.63 -9.23
CA MET A 15 7.39 -11.59 -8.14
C MET A 15 6.03 -12.28 -8.25
N LEU A 16 6.03 -13.58 -7.95
CA LEU A 16 4.81 -14.34 -7.69
C LEU A 16 4.64 -14.48 -6.19
N ILE A 17 3.48 -14.10 -5.69
CA ILE A 17 3.19 -14.10 -4.26
C ILE A 17 1.90 -14.86 -4.00
N ALA A 18 1.95 -15.82 -3.09
CA ALA A 18 0.76 -16.53 -2.61
C ALA A 18 0.29 -15.84 -1.32
N LEU A 19 -1.00 -15.53 -1.27
CA LEU A 19 -1.62 -14.81 -0.17
C LEU A 19 -2.83 -15.58 0.35
N LEU A 20 -2.94 -15.66 1.68
CA LEU A 20 -4.07 -16.29 2.33
C LEU A 20 -4.95 -15.26 3.04
N PRO A 21 -6.26 -15.52 3.17
CA PRO A 21 -7.13 -14.68 3.99
C PRO A 21 -6.55 -14.53 5.41
N GLY A 22 -6.68 -13.34 5.98
CA GLY A 22 -6.11 -13.04 7.28
C GLY A 22 -4.66 -12.56 7.24
N THR A 23 -4.01 -12.60 6.08
CA THR A 23 -2.68 -12.00 5.92
C THR A 23 -2.80 -10.49 6.12
N VAL A 24 -1.95 -9.95 6.99
CA VAL A 24 -1.90 -8.52 7.26
C VAL A 24 -0.80 -7.91 6.39
N VAL A 25 -1.21 -7.05 5.46
CA VAL A 25 -0.28 -6.28 4.63
C VAL A 25 -0.31 -4.84 5.16
N PRO A 26 0.81 -4.34 5.70
CA PRO A 26 0.84 -2.95 6.17
C PRO A 26 0.52 -1.97 5.05
N ILE A 27 -0.11 -0.84 5.40
CA ILE A 27 -0.30 0.25 4.45
C ILE A 27 1.08 0.83 4.15
N HIS A 28 1.45 0.85 2.88
CA HIS A 28 2.78 1.27 2.43
C HIS A 28 2.69 1.94 1.07
N ARG A 29 3.79 2.51 0.63
CA ARG A 29 3.90 3.09 -0.71
C ARG A 29 5.27 2.85 -1.30
N HIS A 30 5.33 2.91 -2.63
CA HIS A 30 6.57 2.92 -3.39
C HIS A 30 6.74 4.30 -3.98
N GLU A 31 7.72 5.07 -3.51
CA GLU A 31 7.85 6.48 -3.87
C GLU A 31 8.31 6.71 -5.30
N ASP A 32 9.06 5.75 -5.86
CA ASP A 32 9.76 5.95 -7.11
C ASP A 32 9.19 5.15 -8.28
N THR A 33 8.20 4.31 -8.06
CA THR A 33 7.76 3.40 -9.10
C THR A 33 6.26 3.09 -9.03
N THR A 34 5.67 2.91 -10.20
CA THR A 34 4.33 2.36 -10.37
C THR A 34 4.41 0.85 -10.31
N GLU A 35 3.49 0.23 -9.61
CA GLU A 35 3.40 -1.22 -9.46
C GLU A 35 2.24 -1.77 -10.27
N SER A 36 2.49 -2.84 -11.03
CA SER A 36 1.44 -3.59 -11.71
C SER A 36 1.14 -4.85 -10.93
N VAL A 37 -0.13 -5.10 -10.67
CA VAL A 37 -0.60 -6.29 -9.94
C VAL A 37 -1.57 -7.05 -10.81
N ILE A 38 -1.30 -8.33 -11.00
CA ILE A 38 -2.19 -9.24 -11.73
C ILE A 38 -2.56 -10.39 -10.80
N CYS A 39 -3.86 -10.63 -10.65
CA CYS A 39 -4.37 -11.75 -9.87
C CYS A 39 -4.51 -12.97 -10.78
N LEU A 40 -3.79 -14.04 -10.48
CA LEU A 40 -3.80 -15.26 -11.28
C LEU A 40 -4.91 -16.22 -10.86
N CYS A 41 -5.23 -16.23 -9.58
CA CYS A 41 -6.34 -16.99 -9.04
C CYS A 41 -6.76 -16.40 -7.69
N GLY A 42 -7.98 -16.71 -7.28
CA GLY A 42 -8.51 -16.26 -6.00
C GLY A 42 -9.32 -14.97 -6.08
N LYS A 43 -9.34 -14.26 -4.97
CA LYS A 43 -10.13 -13.06 -4.84
C LYS A 43 -9.50 -12.15 -3.79
N LEU A 44 -9.24 -10.90 -4.15
CA LEU A 44 -8.66 -9.92 -3.24
C LEU A 44 -9.04 -8.51 -3.66
N ASP A 45 -8.86 -7.56 -2.75
CA ASP A 45 -9.02 -6.14 -3.04
C ASP A 45 -7.68 -5.44 -2.86
N VAL A 46 -7.35 -4.56 -3.81
CA VAL A 46 -6.27 -3.60 -3.66
C VAL A 46 -6.91 -2.31 -3.17
N VAL A 47 -6.47 -1.83 -2.03
CA VAL A 47 -7.07 -0.65 -1.38
C VAL A 47 -6.08 0.49 -1.40
N ILE A 48 -6.50 1.63 -1.93
CA ILE A 48 -5.67 2.82 -2.05
C ILE A 48 -6.16 3.87 -1.06
N TYR A 49 -5.22 4.52 -0.39
CA TYR A 49 -5.48 5.48 0.66
C TYR A 49 -4.87 6.84 0.34
N GLU A 50 -5.44 7.87 0.92
CA GLU A 50 -4.78 9.16 1.03
C GLU A 50 -4.30 9.38 2.46
N GLU A 51 -3.17 10.05 2.59
CA GLU A 51 -2.64 10.43 3.89
C GLU A 51 -3.34 11.70 4.36
N VAL A 52 -3.90 11.64 5.57
CA VAL A 52 -4.53 12.80 6.22
C VAL A 52 -3.69 13.16 7.44
N VAL A 53 -3.12 14.35 7.43
CA VAL A 53 -2.29 14.85 8.53
C VAL A 53 -3.07 15.90 9.30
N THR A 54 -3.22 15.68 10.60
CA THR A 54 -3.85 16.64 11.49
C THR A 54 -2.89 17.02 12.62
N TYR A 55 -3.09 18.19 13.18
CA TYR A 55 -2.30 18.69 14.28
C TYR A 55 -3.23 18.99 15.45
N GLU A 56 -2.91 18.41 16.60
CA GLU A 56 -3.70 18.61 17.82
C GLU A 56 -2.89 19.42 18.82
N LYS A 57 -3.55 20.37 19.47
CA LYS A 57 -2.94 21.17 20.52
C LYS A 57 -2.95 20.36 21.82
N ASN A 58 -1.79 20.23 22.44
CA ASN A 58 -1.64 19.55 23.72
C ASN A 58 -1.76 20.50 24.91
N ALA A 59 -1.54 21.79 24.70
CA ALA A 59 -1.59 22.79 25.78
C ALA A 59 -3.05 23.15 26.12
N PRO A 60 -3.35 23.41 27.41
CA PRO A 60 -4.65 23.89 27.79
C PRO A 60 -4.97 25.25 27.15
N GLU A 61 -6.23 25.47 26.81
CA GLU A 61 -6.68 26.72 26.19
C GLU A 61 -6.42 27.96 27.04
N ALA A 62 -6.25 27.79 28.36
CA ALA A 62 -5.98 28.88 29.27
C ALA A 62 -4.63 29.56 29.09
N LEU A 63 -3.74 28.99 28.27
CA LEU A 63 -2.39 29.50 28.06
C LEU A 63 -2.11 29.76 26.57
N PRO A 64 -2.86 30.64 25.91
CA PRO A 64 -2.75 30.83 24.47
C PRO A 64 -1.42 31.46 24.02
N MET A 65 -0.70 32.12 24.91
CA MET A 65 0.53 32.82 24.55
C MET A 65 1.80 31.96 24.64
N ALA A 66 1.70 30.73 25.11
CA ALA A 66 2.83 29.83 25.29
C ALA A 66 2.90 28.71 24.25
N MET A 67 2.15 28.82 23.17
CA MET A 67 2.10 27.80 22.15
C MET A 67 3.36 27.81 21.30
N ASP A 68 4.18 26.79 21.43
CA ASP A 68 5.28 26.52 20.52
C ASP A 68 5.05 25.17 19.82
N ALA A 69 6.01 24.76 18.98
CA ALA A 69 5.90 23.53 18.22
C ALA A 69 5.82 22.27 19.10
N GLN A 70 6.24 22.34 20.35
CA GLN A 70 6.21 21.21 21.28
C GLN A 70 4.84 20.96 21.85
N ASP A 71 3.93 21.94 21.77
CA ASP A 71 2.56 21.83 22.24
C ASP A 71 1.60 21.27 21.19
N VAL A 72 2.13 20.85 20.05
CA VAL A 72 1.34 20.35 18.92
C VAL A 72 1.75 18.92 18.61
N THR A 73 0.77 18.01 18.58
CA THR A 73 0.98 16.64 18.16
C THR A 73 0.55 16.48 16.72
N ARG A 74 1.43 15.93 15.90
CA ARG A 74 1.13 15.56 14.53
C ARG A 74 0.49 14.18 14.51
N LYS A 75 -0.71 14.09 13.93
CA LYS A 75 -1.43 12.82 13.78
C LYS A 75 -1.58 12.50 12.30
N VAL A 76 -1.20 11.29 11.92
CA VAL A 76 -1.31 10.81 10.55
C VAL A 76 -2.34 9.69 10.50
N GLU A 77 -3.31 9.82 9.61
CA GLU A 77 -4.31 8.80 9.34
C GLU A 77 -4.35 8.50 7.85
N TYR A 78 -4.83 7.32 7.51
CA TYR A 78 -5.00 6.90 6.12
C TYR A 78 -6.46 6.69 5.85
N ARG A 79 -6.98 7.39 4.83
CA ARG A 79 -8.38 7.30 4.44
C ARG A 79 -8.49 6.57 3.11
N GLU A 80 -9.32 5.53 3.06
CA GLU A 80 -9.56 4.80 1.82
C GLU A 80 -10.23 5.72 0.79
N VAL A 81 -9.62 5.78 -0.41
CA VAL A 81 -10.16 6.59 -1.51
C VAL A 81 -10.53 5.74 -2.72
N GLN A 82 -9.99 4.53 -2.83
CA GLN A 82 -10.30 3.63 -3.93
C GLN A 82 -10.11 2.19 -3.50
N ARG A 83 -11.00 1.34 -3.96
CA ARG A 83 -10.91 -0.11 -3.74
C ARG A 83 -11.09 -0.81 -5.07
N ILE A 84 -10.10 -1.61 -5.45
CA ILE A 84 -10.09 -2.31 -6.72
C ILE A 84 -10.24 -3.79 -6.44
N HIS A 85 -11.36 -4.36 -6.84
CA HIS A 85 -11.64 -5.77 -6.66
C HIS A 85 -10.98 -6.58 -7.78
N LEU A 86 -10.15 -7.56 -7.42
CA LEU A 86 -9.52 -8.47 -8.36
C LEU A 86 -10.05 -9.88 -8.14
N CYS A 87 -10.60 -10.44 -9.20
CA CYS A 87 -11.16 -11.78 -9.21
C CYS A 87 -11.16 -12.31 -10.65
N PRO A 88 -10.23 -13.19 -11.03
CA PRO A 88 -10.16 -13.72 -12.39
C PRO A 88 -11.46 -14.40 -12.85
N ALA A 89 -12.17 -15.05 -11.93
CA ALA A 89 -13.45 -15.68 -12.25
C ALA A 89 -14.50 -14.66 -12.72
N GLU A 90 -14.36 -13.39 -12.35
CA GLU A 90 -15.24 -12.29 -12.79
C GLU A 90 -14.60 -11.44 -13.89
N ALA A 91 -13.51 -11.91 -14.49
CA ALA A 91 -12.73 -11.20 -15.49
C ALA A 91 -12.12 -9.87 -14.98
N LYS A 92 -11.85 -9.79 -13.69
CA LYS A 92 -11.16 -8.64 -13.06
C LYS A 92 -9.75 -9.08 -12.71
N TYR A 93 -8.82 -8.83 -13.64
CA TYR A 93 -7.52 -9.49 -13.62
C TYR A 93 -6.42 -8.69 -12.92
N GLY A 94 -6.42 -7.38 -13.03
CA GLY A 94 -5.31 -6.63 -12.50
C GLY A 94 -5.55 -5.14 -12.42
N CYS A 95 -4.56 -4.46 -11.87
CA CYS A 95 -4.57 -3.00 -11.72
C CYS A 95 -3.15 -2.47 -11.66
N GLN A 96 -3.02 -1.16 -11.77
CA GLN A 96 -1.78 -0.46 -11.51
C GLN A 96 -1.94 0.40 -10.26
N ILE A 97 -0.92 0.36 -9.41
CA ILE A 97 -0.85 1.19 -8.22
C ILE A 97 0.11 2.34 -8.55
N PRO A 98 -0.37 3.58 -8.63
CA PRO A 98 0.47 4.70 -9.01
C PRO A 98 1.65 4.91 -8.06
N LYS A 99 2.73 5.42 -8.60
CA LYS A 99 3.88 5.85 -7.81
C LYS A 99 3.43 6.77 -6.67
N GLY A 100 3.90 6.49 -5.46
CA GLY A 100 3.58 7.28 -4.28
C GLY A 100 2.25 6.99 -3.61
N ALA A 101 1.39 6.16 -4.20
CA ALA A 101 0.08 5.86 -3.62
C ALA A 101 0.19 4.93 -2.42
N TRP A 102 -0.37 5.36 -1.29
CA TRP A 102 -0.50 4.49 -0.11
C TRP A 102 -1.50 3.39 -0.41
N HIS A 103 -1.13 2.14 -0.10
CA HIS A 103 -2.00 1.01 -0.43
C HIS A 103 -1.77 -0.19 0.48
N THR A 104 -2.73 -1.08 0.46
CA THR A 104 -2.63 -2.43 1.02
C THR A 104 -3.43 -3.40 0.16
N VAL A 105 -3.38 -4.66 0.53
CA VAL A 105 -4.16 -5.73 -0.10
C VAL A 105 -4.97 -6.43 0.99
N GLU A 106 -6.25 -6.62 0.74
CA GLU A 106 -7.13 -7.41 1.59
C GLU A 106 -7.50 -8.69 0.85
N VAL A 107 -7.13 -9.83 1.40
CA VAL A 107 -7.31 -11.13 0.76
C VAL A 107 -8.64 -11.73 1.19
N ILE A 108 -9.52 -12.00 0.22
CA ILE A 108 -10.86 -12.56 0.47
C ILE A 108 -10.83 -14.07 0.40
N GLU A 109 -10.16 -14.63 -0.62
CA GLU A 109 -9.94 -16.06 -0.80
C GLU A 109 -8.45 -16.31 -1.04
N PRO A 110 -7.93 -17.54 -0.84
CA PRO A 110 -6.54 -17.81 -1.18
C PRO A 110 -6.24 -17.39 -2.60
N SER A 111 -5.19 -16.59 -2.77
CA SER A 111 -4.88 -15.92 -4.03
C SER A 111 -3.42 -16.06 -4.38
N VAL A 112 -3.14 -16.00 -5.68
CA VAL A 112 -1.78 -15.85 -6.19
C VAL A 112 -1.77 -14.60 -7.07
N ILE A 113 -0.83 -13.71 -6.81
CA ILE A 113 -0.67 -12.50 -7.60
C ILE A 113 0.71 -12.45 -8.24
N PHE A 114 0.80 -11.76 -9.36
CA PHE A 114 2.06 -11.37 -9.98
C PHE A 114 2.21 -9.86 -9.83
N GLU A 115 3.35 -9.44 -9.29
CA GLU A 115 3.70 -8.04 -9.15
C GLU A 115 4.88 -7.70 -10.04
N ALA A 116 4.80 -6.57 -10.72
CA ALA A 116 5.90 -6.03 -11.50
C ALA A 116 6.07 -4.55 -11.20
N LYS A 117 7.27 -4.14 -10.91
CA LYS A 117 7.62 -2.74 -10.71
C LYS A 117 9.08 -2.51 -11.06
N ASP A 118 9.41 -1.30 -11.44
CA ASP A 118 10.80 -0.92 -11.70
C ASP A 118 11.53 -0.66 -10.39
N GLY A 119 12.83 -0.83 -10.43
CA GLY A 119 13.70 -0.64 -9.27
C GLY A 119 14.08 -1.93 -8.59
N ALA A 120 15.16 -1.89 -7.82
CA ALA A 120 15.60 -3.02 -7.01
C ALA A 120 14.67 -3.20 -5.79
N TYR A 121 14.55 -4.44 -5.35
CA TYR A 121 13.77 -4.75 -4.15
C TYR A 121 14.41 -4.10 -2.93
N LYS A 122 13.61 -3.40 -2.14
CA LYS A 122 14.06 -2.67 -0.95
C LYS A 122 13.50 -3.23 0.36
N GLY A 123 13.00 -4.43 0.34
CA GLY A 123 12.45 -5.08 1.52
C GLY A 123 10.94 -5.05 1.67
#